data_8fc81f7b208079379f4ee38a43b108a9
#
_entry.id   8fc81f7b208079379f4ee38a43b108a9
#
_cell.length_a   1.000
_cell.length_b   1.000
_cell.length_c   1.000
_cell.angle_alpha   90.00
_cell.angle_beta   90.00
_cell.angle_gamma   90.00
#
_symmetry.space_group_name_H-M   'P 1'
#
loop_
_entity.id
_entity.type
_entity.pdbx_description
1 polymer ?
#
loop_
_entity_poly.entity_id
_entity_poly.type
_entity_poly.pdbx_seq_one_letter_code
_entity_poly.pdbx_strand_id
1 'polypeptide(L)'
;MKHNASTLGRRAAAAAGVLTLAFLGLAPSAVATETPNYGNIKTEATGSLAIHKHLNGGGKDIGNPTGTPQNADSKGAPVQGVVFTAYPITDINLKDPAGWDTISDLSKAGVPDSACTNPAAPTLGAHQFGTPKVSPATNDEGLATITDMPVQAYLVCETTTPGNIVQKAKPFVVTVPHPNTAAGADGQWIYDVHVYPKNEAISVEKSIQEQKLNGYGVGSLIKFPVSSTAPTLDAKSFYKYFQLRDTLDDRLTAVTATEVSLEGTTLDPTDYKVDTKGQTVTVTFTAEGLKKIKAAPGKKVSAVFQGKVTEVRNGAITNRAQVIS
;
A
#
# COMPACT_ATOMS: atom_id res chain seq x y z
N MET A 1 -1.52 73.50 -26.60
CA MET A 1 -2.08 73.68 -25.24
C MET A 1 -2.24 72.30 -24.65
N LYS A 2 -1.36 71.88 -23.82
CA LYS A 2 -1.48 71.68 -22.36
C LYS A 2 -2.64 70.69 -22.04
N HIS A 3 -2.52 69.58 -21.47
CA HIS A 3 -1.86 69.12 -20.20
C HIS A 3 -2.09 67.64 -20.04
N ASN A 4 -1.52 66.97 -19.32
CA ASN A 4 -0.57 66.78 -18.24
C ASN A 4 -0.63 65.33 -17.80
N ALA A 5 0.49 64.73 -17.68
CA ALA A 5 0.67 63.42 -17.14
C ALA A 5 0.49 63.41 -15.60
N SER A 6 0.04 62.33 -15.03
CA SER A 6 0.46 61.95 -13.68
C SER A 6 0.57 60.43 -13.56
N THR A 7 1.75 60.04 -13.34
CA THR A 7 2.20 58.71 -12.91
C THR A 7 1.70 58.41 -11.51
N LEU A 8 1.17 57.21 -11.28
CA LEU A 8 1.09 56.65 -9.96
C LEU A 8 1.63 55.22 -9.92
N GLY A 9 2.51 55.05 -9.00
CA GLY A 9 3.38 53.92 -8.90
C GLY A 9 2.69 52.60 -8.52
N ARG A 10 3.23 51.56 -9.09
CA ARG A 10 2.91 50.16 -8.73
C ARG A 10 3.55 49.80 -7.42
N ARG A 11 2.74 49.40 -6.46
CA ARG A 11 3.17 48.58 -5.33
C ARG A 11 2.62 47.17 -5.54
N ALA A 12 3.50 46.23 -5.72
CA ALA A 12 3.20 44.81 -5.74
C ALA A 12 2.82 44.35 -4.31
N ALA A 13 1.65 43.77 -4.17
CA ALA A 13 1.27 42.95 -3.03
C ALA A 13 0.88 41.59 -3.56
N ALA A 14 1.66 40.57 -3.15
CA ALA A 14 1.32 39.18 -3.39
C ALA A 14 0.08 38.85 -2.53
N ALA A 15 -0.97 38.42 -3.17
CA ALA A 15 -2.14 37.84 -2.53
C ALA A 15 -2.44 36.51 -3.17
N ALA A 16 -2.54 35.48 -2.31
CA ALA A 16 -2.90 34.12 -2.67
C ALA A 16 -4.22 34.11 -3.48
N GLY A 17 -4.16 33.51 -4.65
CA GLY A 17 -5.30 33.44 -5.54
C GLY A 17 -6.29 32.37 -5.13
N VAL A 18 -7.43 32.80 -4.61
CA VAL A 18 -8.67 32.03 -4.68
C VAL A 18 -9.23 32.31 -6.07
N LEU A 19 -9.26 31.30 -6.95
CA LEU A 19 -9.94 31.37 -8.25
C LEU A 19 -11.45 31.35 -8.01
N THR A 20 -12.06 32.53 -7.83
CA THR A 20 -13.49 32.69 -8.04
C THR A 20 -13.74 32.92 -9.53
N LEU A 21 -14.21 31.91 -10.24
CA LEU A 21 -14.80 32.04 -11.56
C LEU A 21 -16.12 32.78 -11.39
N ALA A 22 -16.10 34.08 -11.69
CA ALA A 22 -17.31 34.84 -11.85
C ALA A 22 -17.96 34.48 -13.21
N PHE A 23 -18.96 33.62 -13.21
CA PHE A 23 -19.89 33.45 -14.33
C PHE A 23 -20.93 34.57 -14.28
N LEU A 24 -20.88 35.43 -15.24
CA LEU A 24 -21.95 36.38 -15.54
C LEU A 24 -23.17 35.63 -16.10
N GLY A 25 -24.26 35.60 -15.39
CA GLY A 25 -25.60 35.60 -15.97
C GLY A 25 -26.36 34.30 -16.10
N LEU A 26 -26.05 33.26 -15.34
CA LEU A 26 -27.03 32.22 -15.03
C LEU A 26 -27.02 32.03 -13.51
N ALA A 27 -28.15 32.26 -12.86
CA ALA A 27 -28.30 31.84 -11.47
C ALA A 27 -27.95 30.34 -11.38
N PRO A 28 -26.98 29.91 -10.56
CA PRO A 28 -26.82 28.51 -10.33
C PRO A 28 -28.13 28.04 -9.71
N SER A 29 -28.87 27.18 -10.44
CA SER A 29 -29.82 26.32 -9.77
C SER A 29 -29.02 25.67 -8.66
N ALA A 30 -29.25 26.03 -7.41
CA ALA A 30 -28.77 25.29 -6.28
C ALA A 30 -29.35 23.90 -6.49
N VAL A 31 -28.52 22.99 -6.98
CA VAL A 31 -28.81 21.55 -6.86
C VAL A 31 -28.79 21.36 -5.36
N ALA A 32 -29.98 21.31 -4.75
CA ALA A 32 -30.13 20.89 -3.39
C ALA A 32 -29.48 19.50 -3.35
N THR A 33 -28.33 19.40 -2.72
CA THR A 33 -27.77 18.12 -2.30
C THR A 33 -28.82 17.58 -1.35
N GLU A 34 -29.68 16.67 -1.84
CA GLU A 34 -30.66 16.02 -0.98
C GLU A 34 -29.89 15.38 0.15
N THR A 35 -30.24 15.79 1.37
CA THR A 35 -29.70 15.18 2.60
C THR A 35 -30.01 13.70 2.53
N PRO A 36 -29.04 12.79 2.70
CA PRO A 36 -29.27 11.35 2.63
C PRO A 36 -30.47 11.00 3.51
N ASN A 37 -31.45 10.29 2.95
CA ASN A 37 -32.64 9.87 3.70
C ASN A 37 -32.29 8.65 4.56
N TYR A 38 -31.69 8.89 5.73
CA TYR A 38 -31.32 7.85 6.68
C TYR A 38 -32.54 7.01 7.14
N GLY A 39 -33.77 7.57 7.02
CA GLY A 39 -35.01 6.90 7.40
C GLY A 39 -35.35 5.68 6.54
N ASN A 40 -34.80 5.57 5.32
CA ASN A 40 -35.04 4.43 4.42
C ASN A 40 -34.02 3.28 4.56
N ILE A 41 -33.06 3.37 5.49
CA ILE A 41 -32.17 2.24 5.83
C ILE A 41 -33.02 1.10 6.43
N LYS A 42 -32.91 -0.08 5.83
CA LYS A 42 -33.59 -1.29 6.29
C LYS A 42 -32.76 -1.97 7.38
N THR A 43 -33.00 -1.60 8.66
CA THR A 43 -32.19 -2.07 9.80
C THR A 43 -32.21 -3.57 10.02
N GLU A 44 -33.27 -4.26 9.61
CA GLU A 44 -33.39 -5.72 9.74
C GLU A 44 -32.75 -6.47 8.56
N ALA A 45 -32.25 -5.74 7.56
CA ALA A 45 -31.53 -6.35 6.46
C ALA A 45 -30.10 -6.74 6.89
N THR A 46 -29.55 -7.69 6.21
CA THR A 46 -28.12 -7.99 6.23
C THR A 46 -27.52 -7.65 4.88
N GLY A 47 -26.21 -7.37 4.89
CA GLY A 47 -25.45 -7.16 3.68
C GLY A 47 -24.18 -8.00 3.65
N SER A 48 -23.28 -7.64 2.77
CA SER A 48 -21.96 -8.25 2.69
C SER A 48 -20.84 -7.21 2.56
N LEU A 49 -19.64 -7.61 2.91
CA LEU A 49 -18.41 -6.82 2.70
C LEU A 49 -17.45 -7.63 1.82
N ALA A 50 -17.39 -7.26 0.54
CA ALA A 50 -16.46 -7.82 -0.43
C ALA A 50 -15.14 -7.04 -0.41
N ILE A 51 -14.08 -7.67 0.06
CA ILE A 51 -12.76 -7.07 0.26
C ILE A 51 -11.86 -7.51 -0.87
N HIS A 52 -11.47 -6.56 -1.74
CA HIS A 52 -10.57 -6.78 -2.86
C HIS A 52 -9.16 -6.35 -2.47
N LYS A 53 -8.33 -7.30 -2.12
CA LYS A 53 -6.99 -7.06 -1.61
C LYS A 53 -5.96 -7.07 -2.73
N HIS A 54 -5.28 -5.94 -2.92
CA HIS A 54 -4.28 -5.77 -3.97
C HIS A 54 -3.02 -5.07 -3.43
N LEU A 55 -1.89 -5.27 -4.13
CA LEU A 55 -0.68 -4.52 -3.86
C LEU A 55 -0.84 -3.05 -4.24
N ASN A 56 -0.15 -2.18 -3.50
CA ASN A 56 0.06 -0.80 -3.89
C ASN A 56 1.15 -0.76 -4.99
N GLY A 57 1.02 0.18 -5.91
CA GLY A 57 1.97 0.30 -7.03
C GLY A 57 1.51 -0.40 -8.31
N GLY A 58 1.75 0.24 -9.44
CA GLY A 58 1.40 -0.23 -10.79
C GLY A 58 -0.06 -0.03 -11.21
N GLY A 59 -0.97 0.32 -10.30
CA GLY A 59 -2.35 0.68 -10.61
C GLY A 59 -2.57 2.19 -10.58
N LYS A 60 -3.59 2.66 -11.32
CA LYS A 60 -4.10 4.04 -11.16
C LYS A 60 -4.76 4.15 -9.78
N ASP A 61 -4.67 5.32 -9.18
CA ASP A 61 -5.47 5.64 -8.00
C ASP A 61 -6.95 5.44 -8.36
N ILE A 62 -7.66 4.59 -7.59
CA ILE A 62 -9.08 4.31 -7.82
C ILE A 62 -9.98 5.42 -7.24
N GLY A 63 -9.39 6.46 -6.69
CA GLY A 63 -10.14 7.56 -6.05
C GLY A 63 -10.82 7.14 -4.75
N ASN A 64 -11.85 7.89 -4.37
CA ASN A 64 -12.63 7.60 -3.18
C ASN A 64 -13.46 6.31 -3.35
N PRO A 65 -13.51 5.45 -2.32
CA PRO A 65 -14.34 4.24 -2.35
C PRO A 65 -15.81 4.60 -2.54
N THR A 66 -16.46 3.99 -3.51
CA THR A 66 -17.88 4.19 -3.83
C THR A 66 -18.79 3.10 -3.25
N GLY A 67 -18.20 2.10 -2.59
CA GLY A 67 -18.92 0.91 -2.13
C GLY A 67 -19.31 -0.07 -3.24
N THR A 68 -19.04 0.24 -4.51
CA THR A 68 -19.37 -0.58 -5.69
C THR A 68 -18.13 -1.27 -6.27
N PRO A 69 -18.32 -2.33 -7.10
CA PRO A 69 -17.23 -2.97 -7.83
C PRO A 69 -16.45 -1.97 -8.68
N GLN A 70 -15.12 -1.98 -8.56
CA GLN A 70 -14.21 -1.15 -9.35
C GLN A 70 -13.60 -1.96 -10.51
N ASN A 71 -13.20 -1.27 -11.59
CA ASN A 71 -12.61 -1.92 -12.74
C ASN A 71 -11.27 -2.60 -12.40
N ALA A 72 -11.03 -3.79 -12.95
CA ALA A 72 -9.84 -4.60 -12.67
C ALA A 72 -8.53 -3.89 -13.06
N ASP A 73 -8.52 -3.10 -14.13
CA ASP A 73 -7.34 -2.45 -14.68
C ASP A 73 -6.71 -1.37 -13.76
N SER A 74 -7.47 -0.91 -12.76
CA SER A 74 -7.00 0.07 -11.76
C SER A 74 -6.42 -0.57 -10.49
N LYS A 75 -6.47 -1.91 -10.39
CA LYS A 75 -6.01 -2.66 -9.22
C LYS A 75 -4.56 -3.09 -9.44
N GLY A 76 -3.70 -2.98 -8.43
CA GLY A 76 -2.40 -3.66 -8.43
C GLY A 76 -2.56 -5.18 -8.43
N ALA A 77 -1.47 -5.94 -8.37
CA ALA A 77 -1.53 -7.41 -8.30
C ALA A 77 -2.37 -7.88 -7.10
N PRO A 78 -3.20 -8.92 -7.25
CA PRO A 78 -3.99 -9.47 -6.14
C PRO A 78 -3.09 -10.07 -5.06
N VAL A 79 -3.56 -10.04 -3.82
CA VAL A 79 -2.84 -10.63 -2.67
C VAL A 79 -3.68 -11.73 -2.06
N GLN A 80 -3.21 -12.97 -2.18
CA GLN A 80 -3.84 -14.15 -1.60
C GLN A 80 -3.42 -14.35 -0.13
N GLY A 81 -4.29 -14.97 0.67
CA GLY A 81 -3.97 -15.43 2.03
C GLY A 81 -4.12 -14.37 3.12
N VAL A 82 -4.69 -13.20 2.80
CA VAL A 82 -4.97 -12.14 3.77
C VAL A 82 -6.31 -12.38 4.45
N VAL A 83 -6.37 -12.21 5.79
CA VAL A 83 -7.63 -12.28 6.55
C VAL A 83 -7.93 -10.92 7.15
N PHE A 84 -9.20 -10.53 7.06
CA PHE A 84 -9.72 -9.31 7.66
C PHE A 84 -10.71 -9.63 8.78
N THR A 85 -10.74 -8.78 9.79
CA THR A 85 -11.73 -8.83 10.85
C THR A 85 -12.49 -7.50 10.90
N ALA A 86 -13.81 -7.58 10.81
CA ALA A 86 -14.73 -6.44 10.91
C ALA A 86 -15.34 -6.41 12.32
N TYR A 87 -15.09 -5.33 13.06
CA TYR A 87 -15.58 -5.12 14.42
C TYR A 87 -16.77 -4.14 14.36
N PRO A 88 -18.00 -4.56 14.70
CA PRO A 88 -19.15 -3.67 14.76
C PRO A 88 -18.93 -2.56 15.78
N ILE A 89 -19.15 -1.31 15.41
CA ILE A 89 -19.08 -0.16 16.30
C ILE A 89 -20.48 0.07 16.89
N THR A 90 -20.71 -0.37 18.12
CA THR A 90 -22.06 -0.52 18.68
C THR A 90 -22.71 0.77 19.14
N ASP A 91 -21.93 1.82 19.35
CA ASP A 91 -22.38 3.15 19.80
C ASP A 91 -22.66 4.12 18.64
N ILE A 92 -22.55 3.68 17.37
CA ILE A 92 -22.92 4.45 16.18
C ILE A 92 -24.24 3.95 15.61
N ASN A 93 -25.27 4.81 15.63
CA ASN A 93 -26.58 4.50 15.05
C ASN A 93 -26.70 5.06 13.63
N LEU A 94 -26.84 4.22 12.62
CA LEU A 94 -26.94 4.62 11.21
C LEU A 94 -28.29 5.28 10.84
N LYS A 95 -29.29 5.22 11.69
CA LYS A 95 -30.55 5.97 11.50
C LYS A 95 -30.50 7.38 12.05
N ASP A 96 -29.46 7.72 12.80
CA ASP A 96 -29.29 9.02 13.42
C ASP A 96 -28.30 9.87 12.61
N PRO A 97 -28.64 11.11 12.22
CA PRO A 97 -27.71 12.04 11.61
C PRO A 97 -26.39 12.18 12.38
N ALA A 98 -26.43 12.21 13.72
CA ALA A 98 -25.24 12.29 14.56
C ALA A 98 -24.32 11.09 14.40
N GLY A 99 -24.84 9.90 14.08
CA GLY A 99 -24.04 8.73 13.73
C GLY A 99 -23.23 8.94 12.45
N TRP A 100 -23.82 9.58 11.46
CA TRP A 100 -23.15 9.91 10.19
C TRP A 100 -22.14 11.04 10.33
N ASP A 101 -22.39 12.03 11.20
CA ASP A 101 -21.42 13.04 11.55
C ASP A 101 -20.17 12.39 12.16
N THR A 102 -20.36 11.45 13.09
CA THR A 102 -19.28 10.66 13.68
C THR A 102 -18.49 9.88 12.62
N ILE A 103 -19.16 9.20 11.67
CA ILE A 103 -18.51 8.48 10.58
C ILE A 103 -17.72 9.45 9.69
N SER A 104 -18.29 10.62 9.38
CA SER A 104 -17.61 11.65 8.59
C SER A 104 -16.33 12.13 9.28
N ASP A 105 -16.37 12.35 10.58
CA ASP A 105 -15.22 12.80 11.35
C ASP A 105 -14.15 11.72 11.46
N LEU A 106 -14.53 10.45 11.67
CA LEU A 106 -13.61 9.31 11.62
C LEU A 106 -12.95 9.16 10.24
N SER A 107 -13.71 9.38 9.16
CA SER A 107 -13.19 9.34 7.80
C SER A 107 -12.19 10.47 7.53
N LYS A 108 -12.46 11.69 7.98
CA LYS A 108 -11.57 12.86 7.83
C LYS A 108 -10.29 12.72 8.66
N ALA A 109 -10.42 12.24 9.90
CA ALA A 109 -9.29 12.04 10.81
C ALA A 109 -8.40 10.88 10.36
N GLY A 110 -8.97 9.91 9.67
CA GLY A 110 -8.35 8.60 9.36
C GLY A 110 -8.28 7.71 10.59
N VAL A 111 -8.31 6.41 10.39
CA VAL A 111 -8.14 5.41 11.45
C VAL A 111 -6.66 5.23 11.74
N PRO A 112 -6.17 5.39 12.98
CA PRO A 112 -4.77 5.17 13.31
C PRO A 112 -4.41 3.69 13.24
N ASP A 113 -3.18 3.36 12.86
CA ASP A 113 -2.69 1.97 12.79
C ASP A 113 -2.78 1.25 14.15
N SER A 114 -2.68 2.02 15.25
CA SER A 114 -2.83 1.52 16.61
C SER A 114 -4.21 0.93 16.89
N ALA A 115 -5.25 1.29 16.14
CA ALA A 115 -6.60 0.75 16.31
C ALA A 115 -6.66 -0.78 16.19
N CYS A 116 -5.78 -1.36 15.38
CA CYS A 116 -5.72 -2.79 15.07
C CYS A 116 -4.47 -3.50 15.60
N THR A 117 -3.69 -2.87 16.47
CA THR A 117 -2.45 -3.48 17.02
C THR A 117 -2.75 -4.75 17.81
N ASN A 118 -3.86 -4.76 18.55
CA ASN A 118 -4.34 -5.95 19.23
C ASN A 118 -5.68 -6.40 18.64
N PRO A 119 -5.71 -7.40 17.74
CA PRO A 119 -6.96 -7.87 17.15
C PRO A 119 -7.98 -8.44 18.14
N ALA A 120 -7.55 -8.88 19.33
CA ALA A 120 -8.46 -9.35 20.38
C ALA A 120 -9.16 -8.20 21.13
N ALA A 121 -8.57 -7.00 21.10
CA ALA A 121 -9.09 -5.81 21.76
C ALA A 121 -8.76 -4.56 20.93
N PRO A 122 -9.47 -4.34 19.80
CA PRO A 122 -9.27 -3.16 18.96
C PRO A 122 -9.66 -1.89 19.72
N THR A 123 -9.06 -0.75 19.33
CA THR A 123 -9.34 0.54 19.96
C THR A 123 -9.55 1.63 18.91
N LEU A 124 -10.60 2.43 19.06
CA LEU A 124 -10.84 3.60 18.21
C LEU A 124 -11.48 4.70 19.07
N GLY A 125 -10.65 5.57 19.64
CA GLY A 125 -11.13 6.56 20.59
C GLY A 125 -11.85 5.90 21.77
N ALA A 126 -13.08 6.37 22.05
CA ALA A 126 -13.95 5.83 23.12
C ALA A 126 -15.02 4.84 22.60
N HIS A 127 -14.96 4.49 21.30
CA HIS A 127 -15.97 3.63 20.69
C HIS A 127 -15.98 2.21 21.27
N GLN A 128 -17.17 1.62 21.29
CA GLN A 128 -17.42 0.27 21.81
C GLN A 128 -17.60 -0.71 20.63
N PHE A 129 -17.07 -1.92 20.78
CA PHE A 129 -17.13 -2.95 19.74
C PHE A 129 -17.97 -4.15 20.16
N GLY A 130 -18.75 -4.66 19.20
CA GLY A 130 -19.51 -5.89 19.34
C GLY A 130 -18.70 -7.12 18.86
N THR A 131 -19.41 -8.24 18.75
CA THR A 131 -18.81 -9.51 18.28
C THR A 131 -18.27 -9.36 16.87
N PRO A 132 -16.97 -9.60 16.63
CA PRO A 132 -16.37 -9.40 15.33
C PRO A 132 -16.82 -10.46 14.32
N LYS A 133 -16.75 -10.09 13.05
CA LYS A 133 -16.90 -10.98 11.90
C LYS A 133 -15.57 -11.13 11.19
N VAL A 134 -15.14 -12.39 10.95
CA VAL A 134 -13.85 -12.70 10.34
C VAL A 134 -14.08 -13.14 8.89
N SER A 135 -13.30 -12.64 7.96
CA SER A 135 -13.36 -13.07 6.57
C SER A 135 -12.70 -14.43 6.38
N PRO A 136 -13.04 -15.17 5.31
CA PRO A 136 -12.13 -16.18 4.79
C PRO A 136 -10.81 -15.51 4.38
N ALA A 137 -9.75 -16.30 4.17
CA ALA A 137 -8.55 -15.79 3.53
C ALA A 137 -8.85 -15.37 2.08
N THR A 138 -8.23 -14.27 1.63
CA THR A 138 -8.37 -13.85 0.23
C THR A 138 -7.89 -14.94 -0.73
N ASN A 139 -8.63 -15.14 -1.81
CA ASN A 139 -8.33 -16.09 -2.87
C ASN A 139 -7.22 -15.58 -3.81
N ASP A 140 -6.97 -16.28 -4.90
CA ASP A 140 -5.97 -15.93 -5.94
C ASP A 140 -6.32 -14.64 -6.70
N GLU A 141 -7.58 -14.22 -6.71
CA GLU A 141 -8.03 -12.93 -7.23
C GLU A 141 -7.93 -11.80 -6.18
N GLY A 142 -7.46 -12.11 -4.96
CA GLY A 142 -7.39 -11.18 -3.85
C GLY A 142 -8.74 -10.89 -3.19
N LEU A 143 -9.77 -11.69 -3.45
CA LEU A 143 -11.13 -11.47 -2.94
C LEU A 143 -11.40 -12.30 -1.68
N ALA A 144 -11.96 -11.65 -0.66
CA ALA A 144 -12.61 -12.28 0.48
C ALA A 144 -13.95 -11.59 0.76
N THR A 145 -15.00 -12.35 1.09
CA THR A 145 -16.32 -11.80 1.37
C THR A 145 -16.78 -12.21 2.77
N ILE A 146 -17.19 -11.22 3.57
CA ILE A 146 -17.90 -11.45 4.82
C ILE A 146 -19.39 -11.31 4.52
N THR A 147 -20.16 -12.36 4.77
CA THR A 147 -21.61 -12.39 4.56
C THR A 147 -22.37 -12.13 5.85
N ASP A 148 -23.69 -11.95 5.72
CA ASP A 148 -24.60 -11.77 6.86
C ASP A 148 -24.19 -10.64 7.81
N MET A 149 -23.72 -9.53 7.23
CA MET A 149 -23.31 -8.34 7.96
C MET A 149 -24.56 -7.58 8.42
N PRO A 150 -24.84 -7.46 9.73
CA PRO A 150 -25.86 -6.55 10.22
C PRO A 150 -25.67 -5.11 9.77
N VAL A 151 -26.74 -4.35 9.74
CA VAL A 151 -26.70 -2.90 9.46
C VAL A 151 -25.96 -2.18 10.58
N GLN A 152 -24.70 -1.80 10.33
CA GLN A 152 -23.81 -1.25 11.34
C GLN A 152 -22.63 -0.50 10.70
N ALA A 153 -21.95 0.37 11.47
CA ALA A 153 -20.59 0.80 11.16
C ALA A 153 -19.57 -0.25 11.65
N TYR A 154 -18.50 -0.44 10.92
CA TYR A 154 -17.47 -1.44 11.24
C TYR A 154 -16.09 -0.83 11.17
N LEU A 155 -15.25 -1.08 12.17
CA LEU A 155 -13.80 -0.97 12.06
C LEU A 155 -13.27 -2.26 11.39
N VAL A 156 -12.52 -2.13 10.31
CA VAL A 156 -11.95 -3.28 9.57
C VAL A 156 -10.44 -3.27 9.73
N CYS A 157 -9.91 -4.39 10.19
CA CYS A 157 -8.49 -4.63 10.42
C CYS A 157 -7.98 -5.79 9.57
N GLU A 158 -6.81 -5.65 9.00
CA GLU A 158 -6.06 -6.78 8.43
C GLU A 158 -5.40 -7.57 9.57
N THR A 159 -5.93 -8.76 9.88
CA THR A 159 -5.54 -9.54 11.05
C THR A 159 -4.57 -10.68 10.74
N THR A 160 -4.57 -11.19 9.50
CA THR A 160 -3.56 -12.13 9.01
C THR A 160 -2.96 -11.60 7.73
N THR A 161 -1.63 -11.66 7.61
CA THR A 161 -0.86 -11.10 6.51
C THR A 161 0.16 -12.12 6.04
N PRO A 162 0.27 -12.42 4.72
CA PRO A 162 1.36 -13.23 4.18
C PRO A 162 2.73 -12.66 4.50
N GLY A 163 3.74 -13.55 4.66
CA GLY A 163 5.08 -13.16 5.11
C GLY A 163 5.89 -12.28 4.15
N ASN A 164 5.44 -12.13 2.89
CA ASN A 164 6.05 -11.23 1.91
C ASN A 164 5.46 -9.81 1.90
N ILE A 165 4.47 -9.54 2.74
CA ILE A 165 3.87 -8.22 2.89
C ILE A 165 4.66 -7.44 3.95
N VAL A 166 5.21 -6.30 3.58
CA VAL A 166 6.03 -5.43 4.45
C VAL A 166 5.22 -4.33 5.11
N GLN A 167 4.12 -3.93 4.51
CA GLN A 167 3.18 -2.98 5.11
C GLN A 167 1.75 -3.47 4.92
N LYS A 168 1.05 -3.66 6.04
CA LYS A 168 -0.37 -4.02 6.06
C LYS A 168 -1.23 -2.91 5.50
N ALA A 169 -2.45 -3.24 5.08
CA ALA A 169 -3.45 -2.21 4.81
C ALA A 169 -3.74 -1.41 6.08
N LYS A 170 -3.92 -0.11 5.92
CA LYS A 170 -4.39 0.72 7.03
C LYS A 170 -5.77 0.28 7.48
N PRO A 171 -6.03 0.31 8.78
CA PRO A 171 -7.39 0.14 9.29
C PRO A 171 -8.32 1.19 8.71
N PHE A 172 -9.57 0.84 8.52
CA PHE A 172 -10.57 1.76 8.01
C PHE A 172 -11.94 1.51 8.62
N VAL A 173 -12.81 2.52 8.58
CA VAL A 173 -14.21 2.38 8.94
C VAL A 173 -15.05 2.27 7.67
N VAL A 174 -16.01 1.37 7.67
CA VAL A 174 -16.99 1.18 6.61
C VAL A 174 -18.38 0.96 7.20
N THR A 175 -19.42 1.36 6.49
CA THR A 175 -20.80 1.10 6.89
C THR A 175 -21.43 0.04 5.99
N VAL A 176 -22.28 -0.78 6.56
CA VAL A 176 -23.22 -1.64 5.87
C VAL A 176 -24.61 -1.22 6.34
N PRO A 177 -25.44 -0.61 5.46
CA PRO A 177 -25.17 -0.28 4.08
C PRO A 177 -24.23 0.94 3.91
N HIS A 178 -23.68 1.06 2.71
CA HIS A 178 -22.90 2.21 2.26
C HIS A 178 -23.79 3.17 1.44
N PRO A 179 -23.62 4.50 1.56
CA PRO A 179 -24.32 5.44 0.69
C PRO A 179 -23.98 5.23 -0.78
N ASN A 180 -24.99 5.16 -1.65
CA ASN A 180 -24.75 5.09 -3.08
C ASN A 180 -24.49 6.51 -3.63
N THR A 181 -23.25 6.78 -4.02
CA THR A 181 -22.83 8.08 -4.54
C THR A 181 -22.84 8.16 -6.07
N ALA A 182 -23.38 7.15 -6.76
CA ALA A 182 -23.52 7.19 -8.21
C ALA A 182 -24.53 8.25 -8.66
N ALA A 183 -24.30 8.88 -9.80
CA ALA A 183 -25.20 9.89 -10.33
C ALA A 183 -26.62 9.30 -10.55
N GLY A 184 -27.64 9.94 -10.00
CA GLY A 184 -29.03 9.51 -10.05
C GLY A 184 -29.41 8.40 -9.06
N ALA A 185 -28.54 8.06 -8.13
CA ALA A 185 -28.78 7.08 -7.08
C ALA A 185 -29.00 7.71 -5.69
N ASP A 186 -29.32 8.98 -5.66
CA ASP A 186 -29.51 9.76 -4.42
C ASP A 186 -30.53 9.06 -3.48
N GLY A 187 -30.16 8.92 -2.22
CA GLY A 187 -30.97 8.25 -1.20
C GLY A 187 -31.02 6.71 -1.32
N GLN A 188 -30.25 6.10 -2.21
CA GLN A 188 -30.11 4.64 -2.30
C GLN A 188 -28.97 4.14 -1.41
N TRP A 189 -29.09 2.88 -0.99
CA TRP A 189 -28.12 2.24 -0.10
C TRP A 189 -27.58 0.95 -0.73
N ILE A 190 -26.26 0.77 -0.62
CA ILE A 190 -25.55 -0.42 -1.08
C ILE A 190 -25.36 -1.34 0.12
N TYR A 191 -25.99 -2.53 0.10
CA TYR A 191 -25.84 -3.52 1.17
C TYR A 191 -24.69 -4.50 0.89
N ASP A 192 -24.38 -4.75 -0.39
CA ASP A 192 -23.21 -5.52 -0.80
C ASP A 192 -22.06 -4.56 -1.10
N VAL A 193 -21.28 -4.28 -0.07
CA VAL A 193 -20.28 -3.20 -0.08
C VAL A 193 -18.94 -3.74 -0.55
N HIS A 194 -18.31 -3.07 -1.52
CA HIS A 194 -16.98 -3.40 -2.03
C HIS A 194 -15.92 -2.42 -1.53
N VAL A 195 -14.82 -2.95 -1.00
CA VAL A 195 -13.66 -2.17 -0.50
C VAL A 195 -12.35 -2.66 -1.09
N TYR A 196 -11.36 -1.77 -1.22
CA TYR A 196 -10.11 -2.01 -1.95
C TYR A 196 -8.87 -1.63 -1.12
N PRO A 197 -8.64 -2.29 0.03
CA PRO A 197 -7.44 -2.02 0.83
C PRO A 197 -6.16 -2.46 0.08
N LYS A 198 -5.08 -1.68 0.22
CA LYS A 198 -3.79 -1.91 -0.45
C LYS A 198 -2.72 -2.36 0.54
N ASN A 199 -1.80 -3.21 0.08
CA ASN A 199 -0.59 -3.60 0.82
C ASN A 199 0.67 -3.23 0.05
N GLU A 200 1.76 -3.11 0.80
CA GLU A 200 3.11 -3.11 0.23
C GLU A 200 3.71 -4.51 0.38
N ALA A 201 4.19 -5.05 -0.73
CA ALA A 201 4.90 -6.32 -0.73
C ALA A 201 6.34 -6.13 -1.15
N ILE A 202 7.18 -7.03 -0.67
CA ILE A 202 8.55 -7.16 -1.12
C ILE A 202 8.69 -8.45 -1.92
N SER A 203 9.31 -8.36 -3.08
CA SER A 203 9.62 -9.51 -3.93
C SER A 203 11.11 -9.59 -4.17
N VAL A 204 11.63 -10.79 -4.36
CA VAL A 204 13.02 -11.01 -4.75
C VAL A 204 13.06 -11.70 -6.11
N GLU A 205 13.82 -11.13 -7.03
CA GLU A 205 14.15 -11.73 -8.30
C GLU A 205 15.61 -12.14 -8.29
N LYS A 206 15.92 -13.32 -8.83
CA LYS A 206 17.26 -13.83 -8.96
C LYS A 206 17.47 -14.44 -10.33
N SER A 207 18.61 -14.18 -10.91
CA SER A 207 19.05 -14.74 -12.17
C SER A 207 20.49 -15.24 -12.06
N ILE A 208 20.96 -15.87 -13.12
CA ILE A 208 22.38 -16.13 -13.33
C ILE A 208 22.85 -15.26 -14.49
N GLN A 209 23.95 -14.57 -14.32
CA GLN A 209 24.52 -13.78 -15.40
C GLN A 209 25.07 -14.70 -16.49
N GLU A 210 24.97 -14.31 -17.76
CA GLU A 210 25.46 -15.12 -18.88
C GLU A 210 26.90 -15.60 -18.67
N GLN A 211 27.08 -16.91 -18.75
CA GLN A 211 28.30 -17.58 -18.35
C GLN A 211 29.34 -17.69 -19.49
N LYS A 212 28.95 -17.39 -20.73
CA LYS A 212 29.83 -17.51 -21.91
C LYS A 212 31.17 -16.78 -21.77
N LEU A 213 31.16 -15.67 -21.01
CA LEU A 213 32.36 -14.86 -20.75
C LEU A 213 33.14 -15.32 -19.51
N ASN A 214 32.48 -16.03 -18.57
CA ASN A 214 33.06 -16.40 -17.28
C ASN A 214 33.48 -17.87 -17.19
N GLY A 215 33.06 -18.69 -18.15
CA GLY A 215 33.27 -20.14 -18.15
C GLY A 215 32.40 -20.88 -17.14
N TYR A 216 32.54 -22.21 -17.10
CA TYR A 216 31.75 -23.10 -16.23
C TYR A 216 32.61 -24.04 -15.38
N GLY A 217 33.94 -24.03 -15.59
CA GLY A 217 34.89 -24.90 -14.92
C GLY A 217 35.41 -24.37 -13.60
N VAL A 218 36.25 -25.18 -12.96
CA VAL A 218 36.98 -24.78 -11.75
C VAL A 218 37.78 -23.48 -12.02
N GLY A 219 37.73 -22.55 -11.10
CA GLY A 219 38.37 -21.27 -11.25
C GLY A 219 37.50 -20.17 -11.86
N SER A 220 36.37 -20.52 -12.48
CA SER A 220 35.43 -19.56 -13.07
C SER A 220 34.69 -18.76 -12.01
N LEU A 221 34.47 -17.48 -12.29
CA LEU A 221 33.66 -16.58 -11.45
C LEU A 221 32.19 -16.71 -11.90
N ILE A 222 31.32 -17.12 -10.99
CA ILE A 222 29.87 -17.17 -11.23
C ILE A 222 29.22 -15.97 -10.56
N LYS A 223 28.34 -15.29 -11.28
CA LYS A 223 27.63 -14.11 -10.83
C LYS A 223 26.10 -14.35 -10.80
N PHE A 224 25.49 -13.96 -9.71
CA PHE A 224 24.04 -14.08 -9.45
C PHE A 224 23.46 -12.71 -9.18
N PRO A 225 22.92 -12.00 -10.17
CA PRO A 225 22.15 -10.80 -9.95
C PRO A 225 20.92 -11.10 -9.10
N VAL A 226 20.76 -10.35 -8.02
CA VAL A 226 19.60 -10.39 -7.12
C VAL A 226 19.01 -9.00 -7.05
N SER A 227 17.71 -8.90 -7.20
CA SER A 227 17.02 -7.62 -7.11
C SER A 227 15.68 -7.74 -6.37
N SER A 228 15.25 -6.61 -5.85
CA SER A 228 13.96 -6.42 -5.20
C SER A 228 13.41 -5.06 -5.57
N THR A 229 12.10 -4.93 -5.63
CA THR A 229 11.45 -3.63 -5.82
C THR A 229 11.32 -2.92 -4.49
N ALA A 230 11.74 -1.64 -4.43
CA ALA A 230 11.54 -0.80 -3.25
C ALA A 230 10.05 -0.59 -2.98
N PRO A 231 9.49 -1.04 -1.85
CA PRO A 231 8.09 -0.79 -1.50
C PRO A 231 7.78 0.70 -1.37
N THR A 232 6.54 1.07 -1.65
CA THR A 232 6.04 2.43 -1.41
C THR A 232 5.64 2.55 0.05
N LEU A 233 6.37 3.35 0.82
CA LEU A 233 6.04 3.61 2.21
C LEU A 233 5.31 4.94 2.37
N ASP A 234 4.41 5.01 3.35
CA ASP A 234 3.81 6.27 3.76
C ASP A 234 4.86 7.31 4.15
N ALA A 235 4.50 8.59 4.08
CA ALA A 235 5.39 9.70 4.39
C ALA A 235 6.02 9.59 5.79
N LYS A 236 5.26 9.08 6.78
CA LYS A 236 5.70 8.92 8.17
C LYS A 236 6.37 7.57 8.48
N SER A 237 6.30 6.60 7.56
CA SER A 237 6.92 5.27 7.71
C SER A 237 8.37 5.28 7.28
N PHE A 238 9.21 4.44 7.89
CA PHE A 238 10.63 4.31 7.60
C PHE A 238 11.02 2.84 7.53
N TYR A 239 11.97 2.52 6.62
CA TYR A 239 12.63 1.23 6.69
C TYR A 239 13.43 1.14 7.99
N LYS A 240 13.18 0.13 8.80
CA LYS A 240 14.05 -0.20 9.92
C LYS A 240 15.36 -0.80 9.43
N TYR A 241 15.27 -1.60 8.38
CA TYR A 241 16.38 -2.18 7.64
C TYR A 241 15.90 -2.58 6.24
N PHE A 242 16.81 -2.73 5.31
CA PHE A 242 16.60 -3.34 4.01
C PHE A 242 17.86 -4.13 3.68
N GLN A 243 17.74 -5.43 3.37
CA GLN A 243 18.85 -6.32 3.13
C GLN A 243 18.58 -7.19 1.90
N LEU A 244 19.58 -7.36 1.07
CA LEU A 244 19.63 -8.43 0.09
C LEU A 244 20.60 -9.50 0.65
N ARG A 245 20.17 -10.74 0.73
CA ARG A 245 20.94 -11.85 1.29
C ARG A 245 20.94 -13.02 0.34
N ASP A 246 22.08 -13.65 0.19
CA ASP A 246 22.25 -14.85 -0.58
C ASP A 246 23.12 -15.88 0.17
N THR A 247 22.73 -17.14 0.14
CA THR A 247 23.56 -18.23 0.65
C THR A 247 24.04 -19.03 -0.55
N LEU A 248 25.29 -18.81 -0.90
CA LEU A 248 25.94 -19.39 -2.05
C LEU A 248 26.32 -20.86 -1.79
N ASP A 249 26.43 -21.64 -2.88
CA ASP A 249 26.81 -23.05 -2.82
C ASP A 249 28.21 -23.22 -2.21
N ASP A 250 28.46 -24.32 -1.48
CA ASP A 250 29.70 -24.60 -0.79
C ASP A 250 30.89 -24.83 -1.74
N ARG A 251 30.63 -25.10 -3.02
CA ARG A 251 31.62 -25.20 -4.10
C ARG A 251 32.13 -23.86 -4.59
N LEU A 252 31.61 -22.74 -4.05
CA LEU A 252 32.07 -21.40 -4.37
C LEU A 252 32.93 -20.86 -3.24
N THR A 253 34.10 -20.31 -3.58
CA THR A 253 34.98 -19.60 -2.64
C THR A 253 35.04 -18.12 -2.97
N ALA A 254 35.65 -17.31 -2.09
CA ALA A 254 35.73 -15.86 -2.23
C ALA A 254 34.35 -15.21 -2.48
N VAL A 255 33.33 -15.73 -1.77
CA VAL A 255 31.95 -15.27 -1.94
C VAL A 255 31.80 -13.83 -1.44
N THR A 256 31.14 -12.99 -2.24
CA THR A 256 30.91 -11.58 -1.93
C THR A 256 29.73 -11.04 -2.75
N ALA A 257 29.38 -9.76 -2.51
CA ALA A 257 28.45 -9.02 -3.34
C ALA A 257 29.10 -7.76 -3.91
N THR A 258 28.77 -7.44 -5.12
CA THR A 258 29.27 -6.29 -5.89
C THR A 258 28.13 -5.60 -6.63
N GLU A 259 28.43 -4.54 -7.37
CA GLU A 259 27.47 -3.87 -8.27
C GLU A 259 26.13 -3.52 -7.58
N VAL A 260 26.22 -2.99 -6.35
CA VAL A 260 25.01 -2.57 -5.62
C VAL A 260 24.44 -1.32 -6.26
N SER A 261 23.16 -1.35 -6.64
CA SER A 261 22.55 -0.27 -7.43
C SER A 261 21.08 -0.05 -7.09
N LEU A 262 20.62 1.17 -7.41
CA LEU A 262 19.22 1.57 -7.36
C LEU A 262 18.82 2.04 -8.77
N GLU A 263 17.84 1.37 -9.38
CA GLU A 263 17.39 1.59 -10.77
C GLU A 263 18.55 1.61 -11.78
N GLY A 264 19.51 0.70 -11.62
CA GLY A 264 20.70 0.61 -12.48
C GLY A 264 21.80 1.63 -12.18
N THR A 265 21.56 2.62 -11.32
CA THR A 265 22.59 3.56 -10.87
C THR A 265 23.36 2.97 -9.69
N THR A 266 24.67 2.83 -9.84
CA THR A 266 25.55 2.33 -8.76
C THR A 266 25.44 3.22 -7.51
N LEU A 267 25.23 2.60 -6.37
CA LEU A 267 25.20 3.28 -5.07
C LEU A 267 26.62 3.52 -4.54
N ASP A 268 26.75 4.59 -3.75
CA ASP A 268 28.00 4.89 -3.06
C ASP A 268 28.30 3.80 -2.01
N PRO A 269 29.58 3.40 -1.81
CA PRO A 269 29.95 2.44 -0.77
C PRO A 269 29.52 2.83 0.66
N THR A 270 29.21 4.08 0.92
CA THR A 270 28.65 4.56 2.19
C THR A 270 27.15 4.25 2.35
N ASP A 271 26.44 3.92 1.28
CA ASP A 271 25.01 3.62 1.28
C ASP A 271 24.71 2.19 1.77
N TYR A 272 25.70 1.31 1.80
CA TYR A 272 25.51 -0.09 2.18
C TYR A 272 26.75 -0.69 2.84
N LYS A 273 26.59 -1.88 3.42
CA LYS A 273 27.67 -2.74 3.93
C LYS A 273 27.49 -4.14 3.37
N VAL A 274 28.60 -4.78 3.01
CA VAL A 274 28.62 -6.19 2.62
C VAL A 274 29.24 -6.99 3.74
N ASP A 275 28.53 -7.99 4.22
CA ASP A 275 28.93 -8.90 5.31
C ASP A 275 28.92 -10.32 4.79
N THR A 276 29.97 -11.08 5.05
CA THR A 276 30.09 -12.48 4.63
C THR A 276 30.33 -13.36 5.86
N LYS A 277 29.44 -14.33 6.08
CA LYS A 277 29.55 -15.35 7.13
C LYS A 277 29.43 -16.74 6.52
N GLY A 278 30.54 -17.45 6.39
CA GLY A 278 30.61 -18.69 5.63
C GLY A 278 30.18 -18.45 4.19
N GLN A 279 29.15 -19.17 3.73
CA GLN A 279 28.59 -19.04 2.39
C GLN A 279 27.47 -17.97 2.28
N THR A 280 27.07 -17.38 3.40
CA THR A 280 26.02 -16.35 3.42
C THR A 280 26.62 -14.96 3.28
N VAL A 281 26.24 -14.28 2.21
CA VAL A 281 26.60 -12.91 1.92
C VAL A 281 25.37 -12.03 2.14
N THR A 282 25.51 -10.92 2.87
CA THR A 282 24.44 -9.98 3.14
C THR A 282 24.85 -8.57 2.76
N VAL A 283 24.07 -7.91 1.94
CA VAL A 283 24.14 -6.48 1.65
C VAL A 283 23.12 -5.78 2.55
N THR A 284 23.58 -4.98 3.50
CA THR A 284 22.72 -4.22 4.41
C THR A 284 22.82 -2.74 4.07
N PHE A 285 21.69 -2.10 3.80
CA PHE A 285 21.64 -0.67 3.48
C PHE A 285 21.79 0.16 4.76
N THR A 286 22.62 1.19 4.71
CA THR A 286 22.82 2.15 5.80
C THR A 286 21.64 3.13 5.88
N ALA A 287 21.63 4.01 6.89
CA ALA A 287 20.61 5.05 6.99
C ALA A 287 20.51 5.92 5.73
N GLU A 288 21.64 6.23 5.10
CA GLU A 288 21.68 7.02 3.86
C GLU A 288 21.14 6.19 2.67
N GLY A 289 21.55 4.93 2.55
CA GLY A 289 20.99 4.01 1.55
C GLY A 289 19.47 3.82 1.70
N LEU A 290 18.99 3.67 2.93
CA LEU A 290 17.55 3.53 3.23
C LEU A 290 16.75 4.79 2.84
N LYS A 291 17.31 5.98 3.03
CA LYS A 291 16.70 7.24 2.56
C LYS A 291 16.57 7.27 1.04
N LYS A 292 17.62 6.84 0.32
CA LYS A 292 17.59 6.76 -1.15
C LYS A 292 16.54 5.75 -1.64
N ILE A 293 16.46 4.57 -1.02
CA ILE A 293 15.45 3.56 -1.32
C ILE A 293 14.04 4.11 -1.07
N LYS A 294 13.80 4.77 0.07
CA LYS A 294 12.50 5.39 0.38
C LYS A 294 12.11 6.48 -0.64
N ALA A 295 13.07 7.24 -1.14
CA ALA A 295 12.83 8.28 -2.14
C ALA A 295 12.57 7.72 -3.56
N ALA A 296 12.73 6.41 -3.77
CA ALA A 296 12.58 5.75 -5.06
C ALA A 296 11.57 4.59 -5.01
N PRO A 297 10.30 4.84 -4.64
CA PRO A 297 9.28 3.80 -4.55
C PRO A 297 9.05 3.14 -5.91
N GLY A 298 8.86 1.82 -5.91
CA GLY A 298 8.66 1.03 -7.12
C GLY A 298 9.93 0.81 -7.95
N LYS A 299 11.07 1.36 -7.54
CA LYS A 299 12.35 1.22 -8.25
C LYS A 299 13.10 -0.03 -7.80
N LYS A 300 13.91 -0.58 -8.71
CA LYS A 300 14.67 -1.82 -8.50
C LYS A 300 15.94 -1.55 -7.69
N VAL A 301 16.06 -2.21 -6.54
CA VAL A 301 17.27 -2.29 -5.71
C VAL A 301 17.96 -3.59 -6.05
N SER A 302 19.23 -3.59 -6.41
CA SER A 302 19.95 -4.79 -6.86
C SER A 302 21.37 -4.88 -6.33
N ALA A 303 21.87 -6.11 -6.26
CA ALA A 303 23.28 -6.45 -6.02
C ALA A 303 23.65 -7.70 -6.83
N VAL A 304 24.89 -7.84 -7.17
CA VAL A 304 25.42 -9.03 -7.81
C VAL A 304 26.21 -9.84 -6.78
N PHE A 305 25.66 -11.01 -6.41
CA PHE A 305 26.36 -11.98 -5.57
C PHE A 305 27.24 -12.84 -6.45
N GLN A 306 28.45 -13.16 -5.99
CA GLN A 306 29.40 -13.90 -6.80
C GLN A 306 30.32 -14.78 -5.98
N GLY A 307 30.86 -15.81 -6.64
CA GLY A 307 31.87 -16.68 -6.06
C GLY A 307 32.66 -17.41 -7.16
N LYS A 308 33.85 -17.87 -6.80
CA LYS A 308 34.76 -18.60 -7.68
C LYS A 308 34.56 -20.11 -7.49
N VAL A 309 34.32 -20.83 -8.55
CA VAL A 309 34.15 -22.30 -8.53
C VAL A 309 35.42 -23.01 -8.07
N THR A 310 35.32 -23.85 -7.06
CA THR A 310 36.42 -24.66 -6.57
C THR A 310 36.34 -26.11 -7.03
N GLU A 311 35.10 -26.59 -7.22
CA GLU A 311 34.90 -27.98 -7.68
C GLU A 311 33.60 -28.10 -8.51
N VAL A 312 33.56 -29.07 -9.41
CA VAL A 312 32.36 -29.44 -10.19
C VAL A 312 31.96 -30.84 -9.75
N ARG A 313 30.82 -30.99 -9.03
CA ARG A 313 30.28 -32.29 -8.62
C ARG A 313 29.28 -32.81 -9.66
N ASN A 314 28.02 -32.74 -9.34
CA ASN A 314 26.90 -33.18 -10.19
C ASN A 314 26.44 -32.17 -11.25
N GLY A 315 27.20 -31.11 -11.46
CA GLY A 315 26.95 -30.08 -12.48
C GLY A 315 25.95 -28.99 -12.09
N ALA A 316 25.03 -29.22 -11.16
CA ALA A 316 24.06 -28.21 -10.73
C ALA A 316 24.56 -27.41 -9.51
N ILE A 317 24.54 -26.09 -9.59
CA ILE A 317 24.74 -25.18 -8.46
C ILE A 317 23.39 -24.55 -8.14
N THR A 318 22.80 -24.95 -7.01
CA THR A 318 21.54 -24.37 -6.54
C THR A 318 21.83 -23.17 -5.63
N ASN A 319 21.03 -22.16 -5.73
CA ASN A 319 21.22 -20.93 -4.94
C ASN A 319 19.87 -20.27 -4.61
N ARG A 320 19.73 -19.72 -3.40
CA ARG A 320 18.51 -19.06 -2.92
C ARG A 320 18.84 -17.71 -2.33
N ALA A 321 18.23 -16.66 -2.90
CA ALA A 321 18.32 -15.32 -2.36
C ALA A 321 17.10 -14.98 -1.51
N GLN A 322 17.28 -14.03 -0.60
CA GLN A 322 16.25 -13.46 0.27
C GLN A 322 16.36 -11.94 0.27
N VAL A 323 15.22 -11.30 0.41
CA VAL A 323 15.15 -9.89 0.80
C VAL A 323 14.53 -9.82 2.18
N ILE A 324 15.04 -8.90 3.02
CA ILE A 324 14.62 -8.72 4.41
C ILE A 324 14.44 -7.22 4.62
N SER A 325 13.22 -6.78 5.03
CA SER A 325 12.91 -5.38 5.28
C SER A 325 12.04 -5.20 6.52
#